data_90f12fad60fb720e872fb2244f4d3b65
#
_entry.id   90f12fad60fb720e872fb2244f4d3b65
#
_cell.length_a   1.000
_cell.length_b   1.000
_cell.length_c   1.000
_cell.angle_alpha   90.00
_cell.angle_beta   90.00
_cell.angle_gamma   90.00
#
_symmetry.space_group_name_H-M   'P 1'
#
loop_
_entity.id
_entity.type
_entity.pdbx_description
1 polymer ?
#
loop_
_entity_poly.entity_id
_entity_poly.type
_entity_poly.pdbx_seq_one_letter_code
_entity_poly.pdbx_strand_id
1 'polypeptide(L)'
;MEKLKTYLEAHKLITDGAFGTYYSRVYDTNELPESVNITMGRRVTDIHKEYINAGAKLIRTNTFAANTVNLECNFDEVKANIKAAVANARRAVKECGREVYIAADIGPIPNDNLFDKQTVVDEYVDIAKVFLEEGINVFVFETFADLSNISDAIDYIGSAATGGINIADSVLTDRPFVITQFAINQFGYSNCGLSSSKLVKLADDNPYIDALGFNCGIGPGHMEQFILKERRHTDKYLSALPNAGYPQAVSGRMIFSDKNMDYYSDKMCELLNAGADIIG
;
A
#
# COMPACT_ATOMS: atom_id res chain seq x y z
N MET A 1 12.77 -12.42 -11.70
CA MET A 1 11.28 -12.37 -11.53
C MET A 1 10.70 -11.58 -12.68
N GLU A 2 9.59 -12.02 -13.28
CA GLU A 2 8.89 -11.25 -14.31
C GLU A 2 8.34 -9.93 -13.75
N LYS A 3 8.06 -8.97 -14.66
CA LYS A 3 7.50 -7.68 -14.24
C LYS A 3 6.07 -7.85 -13.72
N LEU A 4 5.68 -7.06 -12.71
CA LEU A 4 4.33 -7.14 -12.14
C LEU A 4 3.23 -6.92 -13.18
N LYS A 5 3.44 -6.02 -14.14
CA LYS A 5 2.50 -5.79 -15.24
C LYS A 5 2.28 -7.06 -16.07
N THR A 6 3.36 -7.74 -16.47
CA THR A 6 3.28 -9.00 -17.23
C THR A 6 2.57 -10.10 -16.43
N TYR A 7 2.85 -10.19 -15.11
CA TYR A 7 2.14 -11.11 -14.23
C TYR A 7 0.61 -10.85 -14.22
N LEU A 8 0.22 -9.58 -14.10
CA LEU A 8 -1.20 -9.19 -14.06
C LEU A 8 -1.95 -9.40 -15.39
N GLU A 9 -1.25 -9.46 -16.52
CA GLU A 9 -1.86 -9.81 -17.82
C GLU A 9 -2.40 -11.26 -17.85
N ALA A 10 -1.82 -12.15 -17.04
CA ALA A 10 -2.19 -13.57 -17.01
C ALA A 10 -2.79 -14.05 -15.68
N HIS A 11 -2.61 -13.29 -14.60
CA HIS A 11 -2.94 -13.71 -13.25
C HIS A 11 -3.62 -12.62 -12.43
N LYS A 12 -4.43 -13.01 -11.46
CA LYS A 12 -4.87 -12.14 -10.37
C LYS A 12 -3.79 -12.12 -9.29
N LEU A 13 -3.61 -10.96 -8.64
CA LEU A 13 -2.58 -10.75 -7.62
C LEU A 13 -3.20 -10.83 -6.22
N ILE A 14 -2.64 -11.69 -5.38
CA ILE A 14 -2.94 -11.73 -3.95
C ILE A 14 -1.80 -11.01 -3.23
N THR A 15 -2.13 -9.95 -2.47
CA THR A 15 -1.17 -9.22 -1.65
C THR A 15 -1.17 -9.75 -0.21
N ASP A 16 -0.26 -9.22 0.60
CA ASP A 16 -0.37 -9.34 2.05
C ASP A 16 -1.60 -8.59 2.59
N GLY A 17 -1.93 -8.85 3.84
CA GLY A 17 -3.01 -8.15 4.57
C GLY A 17 -2.49 -7.00 5.44
N ALA A 18 -3.30 -6.60 6.42
CA ALA A 18 -3.01 -5.49 7.32
C ALA A 18 -1.80 -5.78 8.21
N PHE A 19 -0.69 -5.07 7.99
CA PHE A 19 0.54 -5.27 8.77
C PHE A 19 0.37 -4.79 10.23
N GLY A 20 -0.07 -3.55 10.44
CA GLY A 20 -0.10 -2.91 11.75
C GLY A 20 -0.96 -3.63 12.77
N THR A 21 -2.22 -3.93 12.42
CA THR A 21 -3.14 -4.63 13.32
C THR A 21 -2.69 -6.06 13.60
N TYR A 22 -2.07 -6.73 12.62
CA TYR A 22 -1.53 -8.06 12.82
C TYR A 22 -0.29 -8.04 13.72
N TYR A 23 0.63 -7.11 13.52
CA TYR A 23 1.79 -6.89 14.38
C TYR A 23 1.37 -6.67 15.84
N SER A 24 0.43 -5.74 16.08
CA SER A 24 -0.08 -5.44 17.42
C SER A 24 -0.69 -6.66 18.10
N ARG A 25 -1.39 -7.51 17.35
CA ARG A 25 -1.98 -8.75 17.87
C ARG A 25 -0.92 -9.80 18.20
N VAL A 26 0.05 -10.02 17.31
CA VAL A 26 1.09 -11.07 17.48
C VAL A 26 2.02 -10.76 18.65
N TYR A 27 2.39 -9.50 18.81
CA TYR A 27 3.37 -9.08 19.82
C TYR A 27 2.75 -8.41 21.04
N ASP A 28 1.42 -8.38 21.14
CA ASP A 28 0.64 -7.75 22.24
C ASP A 28 1.14 -6.34 22.58
N THR A 29 1.30 -5.49 21.56
CA THR A 29 1.85 -4.14 21.67
C THR A 29 0.97 -3.10 21.01
N ASN A 30 1.07 -1.85 21.49
CA ASN A 30 0.48 -0.68 20.83
C ASN A 30 1.55 0.21 20.16
N GLU A 31 2.81 -0.26 20.08
CA GLU A 31 3.86 0.46 19.37
C GLU A 31 3.51 0.60 17.89
N LEU A 32 3.92 1.72 17.31
CA LEU A 32 3.86 1.91 15.88
C LEU A 32 4.77 0.88 15.19
N PRO A 33 4.25 0.03 14.29
CA PRO A 33 5.06 -1.05 13.70
C PRO A 33 6.32 -0.55 12.99
N GLU A 34 6.26 0.63 12.39
CA GLU A 34 7.39 1.25 11.71
C GLU A 34 8.54 1.60 12.66
N SER A 35 8.25 1.93 13.93
CA SER A 35 9.28 2.28 14.91
C SER A 35 10.28 1.14 15.18
N VAL A 36 9.90 -0.10 14.89
CA VAL A 36 10.73 -1.29 15.16
C VAL A 36 11.51 -1.81 13.94
N ASN A 37 11.41 -1.17 12.79
CA ASN A 37 12.11 -1.60 11.58
C ASN A 37 13.63 -1.77 11.80
N ILE A 38 14.24 -0.86 12.55
CA ILE A 38 15.67 -0.85 12.86
C ILE A 38 15.97 -1.74 14.06
N THR A 39 15.22 -1.58 15.15
CA THR A 39 15.56 -2.16 16.45
C THR A 39 15.12 -3.62 16.59
N MET A 40 14.01 -3.99 15.98
CA MET A 40 13.41 -5.32 16.05
C MET A 40 13.06 -5.88 14.65
N GLY A 41 13.90 -5.63 13.66
CA GLY A 41 13.66 -6.02 12.26
C GLY A 41 13.37 -7.53 12.06
N ARG A 42 13.74 -8.39 13.03
CA ARG A 42 13.35 -9.81 12.99
C ARG A 42 11.84 -9.99 13.11
N ARG A 43 11.17 -9.24 13.98
CA ARG A 43 9.70 -9.30 14.13
C ARG A 43 9.00 -8.90 12.82
N VAL A 44 9.49 -7.84 12.17
CA VAL A 44 8.98 -7.39 10.86
C VAL A 44 9.18 -8.48 9.79
N THR A 45 10.38 -9.06 9.74
CA THR A 45 10.70 -10.18 8.84
C THR A 45 9.75 -11.36 9.05
N ASP A 46 9.48 -11.74 10.31
CA ASP A 46 8.63 -12.89 10.60
C ASP A 46 7.17 -12.67 10.18
N ILE A 47 6.61 -11.47 10.37
CA ILE A 47 5.27 -11.12 9.84
C ILE A 47 5.24 -11.23 8.31
N HIS A 48 6.21 -10.68 7.60
CA HIS A 48 6.29 -10.83 6.14
C HIS A 48 6.34 -12.30 5.71
N LYS A 49 7.11 -13.14 6.43
CA LYS A 49 7.19 -14.57 6.14
C LYS A 49 5.86 -15.28 6.32
N GLU A 50 5.07 -14.90 7.32
CA GLU A 50 3.74 -15.48 7.51
C GLU A 50 2.84 -15.19 6.32
N TYR A 51 2.80 -13.95 5.83
CA TYR A 51 2.05 -13.60 4.64
C TYR A 51 2.55 -14.31 3.38
N ILE A 52 3.87 -14.39 3.17
CA ILE A 52 4.46 -15.13 2.04
C ILE A 52 4.08 -16.62 2.12
N ASN A 53 4.14 -17.22 3.30
CA ASN A 53 3.78 -18.62 3.49
C ASN A 53 2.28 -18.87 3.32
N ALA A 54 1.44 -17.90 3.66
CA ALA A 54 0.00 -17.93 3.39
C ALA A 54 -0.34 -17.79 1.90
N GLY A 55 0.60 -17.39 1.05
CA GLY A 55 0.41 -17.34 -0.40
C GLY A 55 0.45 -15.94 -1.01
N ALA A 56 0.79 -14.92 -0.26
CA ALA A 56 0.97 -13.58 -0.80
C ALA A 56 2.03 -13.57 -1.92
N LYS A 57 1.68 -13.04 -3.07
CA LYS A 57 2.57 -12.85 -4.22
C LYS A 57 3.18 -11.46 -4.27
N LEU A 58 2.60 -10.51 -3.51
CA LEU A 58 3.15 -9.20 -3.24
C LEU A 58 3.08 -8.93 -1.74
N ILE A 59 4.17 -8.44 -1.16
CA ILE A 59 4.20 -7.89 0.20
C ILE A 59 4.55 -6.41 0.16
N ARG A 60 3.93 -5.63 1.04
CA ARG A 60 4.24 -4.22 1.23
C ARG A 60 5.30 -4.08 2.31
N THR A 61 6.23 -3.13 2.16
CA THR A 61 7.19 -2.81 3.22
C THR A 61 6.45 -2.30 4.47
N ASN A 62 7.02 -2.47 5.65
CA ASN A 62 6.44 -1.92 6.88
C ASN A 62 6.75 -0.41 6.98
N THR A 63 6.10 0.39 6.14
CA THR A 63 6.41 1.83 5.97
C THR A 63 5.18 2.71 5.75
N PHE A 64 3.97 2.19 5.99
CA PHE A 64 2.72 2.95 5.87
C PHE A 64 2.79 4.31 6.59
N ALA A 65 3.33 4.32 7.80
CA ALA A 65 3.48 5.51 8.64
C ALA A 65 4.96 5.97 8.76
N ALA A 66 5.84 5.56 7.82
CA ALA A 66 7.25 5.96 7.85
C ALA A 66 7.43 7.37 7.26
N ASN A 67 7.06 8.38 8.04
CA ASN A 67 7.19 9.79 7.73
C ASN A 67 7.61 10.58 8.98
N THR A 68 8.03 11.82 8.79
CA THR A 68 8.57 12.66 9.88
C THR A 68 7.55 12.91 10.99
N VAL A 69 6.27 12.99 10.65
CA VAL A 69 5.18 13.28 11.61
C VAL A 69 4.89 12.06 12.48
N ASN A 70 4.64 10.91 11.87
CA ASN A 70 4.27 9.71 12.63
C ASN A 70 5.43 9.12 13.43
N LEU A 71 6.67 9.22 12.91
CA LEU A 71 7.87 8.75 13.60
C LEU A 71 8.43 9.80 14.57
N GLU A 72 7.89 11.02 14.59
CA GLU A 72 8.37 12.13 15.43
C GLU A 72 9.88 12.37 15.30
N CYS A 73 10.40 12.33 14.07
CA CYS A 73 11.83 12.34 13.78
C CYS A 73 12.18 13.20 12.54
N ASN A 74 13.48 13.41 12.28
CA ASN A 74 13.93 14.08 11.07
C ASN A 74 13.93 13.14 9.85
N PHE A 75 14.06 13.71 8.64
CA PHE A 75 13.97 12.92 7.41
C PHE A 75 15.14 11.92 7.23
N ASP A 76 16.33 12.18 7.78
CA ASP A 76 17.44 11.21 7.73
C ASP A 76 17.10 9.94 8.52
N GLU A 77 16.38 10.08 9.63
CA GLU A 77 15.88 8.95 10.42
C GLU A 77 14.76 8.21 9.68
N VAL A 78 13.85 8.92 8.98
CA VAL A 78 12.85 8.31 8.08
C VAL A 78 13.55 7.50 6.99
N LYS A 79 14.58 8.07 6.35
CA LYS A 79 15.37 7.39 5.33
C LYS A 79 16.01 6.10 5.85
N ALA A 80 16.61 6.14 7.05
CA ALA A 80 17.18 4.96 7.69
C ALA A 80 16.11 3.89 8.00
N ASN A 81 14.93 4.33 8.43
CA ASN A 81 13.78 3.47 8.72
C ASN A 81 13.29 2.74 7.46
N ILE A 82 13.08 3.46 6.36
CA ILE A 82 12.66 2.90 5.07
C ILE A 82 13.69 1.86 4.58
N LYS A 83 14.98 2.17 4.64
CA LYS A 83 16.04 1.22 4.26
C LYS A 83 16.00 -0.06 5.09
N ALA A 84 15.78 0.06 6.39
CA ALA A 84 15.64 -1.09 7.28
C ALA A 84 14.39 -1.92 6.93
N ALA A 85 13.25 -1.27 6.65
CA ALA A 85 12.02 -1.94 6.23
C ALA A 85 12.20 -2.74 4.93
N VAL A 86 12.82 -2.14 3.92
CA VAL A 86 13.15 -2.82 2.66
C VAL A 86 14.07 -4.02 2.91
N ALA A 87 15.10 -3.86 3.75
CA ALA A 87 15.99 -4.96 4.10
C ALA A 87 15.28 -6.11 4.81
N ASN A 88 14.31 -5.81 5.70
CA ASN A 88 13.50 -6.81 6.39
C ASN A 88 12.59 -7.57 5.41
N ALA A 89 11.93 -6.87 4.48
CA ALA A 89 11.11 -7.50 3.44
C ALA A 89 11.95 -8.41 2.52
N ARG A 90 13.12 -7.93 2.06
CA ARG A 90 14.05 -8.73 1.25
C ARG A 90 14.54 -9.98 1.99
N ARG A 91 14.80 -9.85 3.30
CA ARG A 91 15.17 -10.99 4.14
C ARG A 91 14.05 -12.03 4.20
N ALA A 92 12.81 -11.60 4.37
CA ALA A 92 11.65 -12.50 4.39
C ALA A 92 11.51 -13.28 3.08
N VAL A 93 11.58 -12.59 1.94
CA VAL A 93 11.53 -13.22 0.60
C VAL A 93 12.65 -14.23 0.43
N LYS A 94 13.89 -13.86 0.80
CA LYS A 94 15.06 -14.74 0.73
C LYS A 94 14.90 -15.97 1.61
N GLU A 95 14.44 -15.81 2.85
CA GLU A 95 14.27 -16.93 3.80
C GLU A 95 13.13 -17.87 3.38
N CYS A 96 12.07 -17.36 2.77
CA CYS A 96 10.98 -18.19 2.26
C CYS A 96 11.33 -18.92 0.94
N GLY A 97 12.32 -18.44 0.19
CA GLY A 97 12.73 -19.03 -1.08
C GLY A 97 11.65 -18.97 -2.17
N ARG A 98 10.72 -18.01 -2.07
CA ARG A 98 9.62 -17.82 -3.03
C ARG A 98 9.81 -16.53 -3.82
N GLU A 99 9.34 -16.53 -5.05
CA GLU A 99 9.28 -15.31 -5.87
C GLU A 99 8.07 -14.46 -5.43
N VAL A 100 8.35 -13.34 -4.78
CA VAL A 100 7.36 -12.39 -4.24
C VAL A 100 7.79 -10.98 -4.59
N TYR A 101 6.85 -10.16 -5.05
CA TYR A 101 7.07 -8.74 -5.27
C TYR A 101 7.15 -8.00 -3.93
N ILE A 102 8.05 -7.02 -3.84
CA ILE A 102 8.14 -6.11 -2.71
C ILE A 102 7.69 -4.74 -3.19
N ALA A 103 6.67 -4.20 -2.56
CA ALA A 103 6.16 -2.87 -2.85
C ALA A 103 6.52 -1.87 -1.73
N ALA A 104 6.91 -0.66 -2.13
CA ALA A 104 6.93 0.49 -1.24
C ALA A 104 5.50 0.75 -0.75
N ASP A 105 5.30 0.77 0.54
CA ASP A 105 4.03 1.11 1.16
C ASP A 105 4.06 2.55 1.68
N ILE A 106 3.19 3.40 1.16
CA ILE A 106 3.16 4.83 1.47
C ILE A 106 1.74 5.20 1.89
N GLY A 107 1.58 5.57 3.15
CA GLY A 107 0.31 6.03 3.71
C GLY A 107 0.23 7.56 3.86
N PRO A 108 -0.91 8.08 4.33
CA PRO A 108 -1.10 9.51 4.51
C PRO A 108 -0.19 10.09 5.61
N ILE A 109 0.47 11.20 5.31
CA ILE A 109 1.15 12.02 6.32
C ILE A 109 0.08 12.88 7.00
N PRO A 110 -0.11 12.75 8.33
CA PRO A 110 -1.04 13.59 9.06
C PRO A 110 -0.65 15.06 8.93
N ASN A 111 -1.60 15.90 8.55
CA ASN A 111 -1.37 17.34 8.48
C ASN A 111 -2.60 18.10 8.97
N ASP A 112 -2.66 18.35 10.28
CA ASP A 112 -3.69 19.17 10.91
C ASP A 112 -3.36 20.67 10.83
N ASN A 113 -2.92 21.15 9.66
CA ASN A 113 -2.40 22.50 9.41
C ASN A 113 -1.10 22.82 10.17
N LEU A 114 -0.32 21.81 10.55
CA LEU A 114 0.97 21.97 11.21
C LEU A 114 2.07 22.40 10.22
N PHE A 115 1.93 21.96 8.95
CA PHE A 115 2.89 22.26 7.87
C PHE A 115 2.14 22.86 6.67
N ASP A 116 2.84 23.68 5.91
CA ASP A 116 2.31 24.09 4.62
C ASP A 116 2.20 22.86 3.67
N LYS A 117 1.30 22.97 2.70
CA LYS A 117 1.01 21.87 1.79
C LYS A 117 2.26 21.42 1.02
N GLN A 118 3.14 22.36 0.64
CA GLN A 118 4.32 22.05 -0.16
C GLN A 118 5.31 21.17 0.62
N THR A 119 5.51 21.44 1.90
CA THR A 119 6.36 20.60 2.77
C THR A 119 5.91 19.14 2.76
N VAL A 120 4.60 18.89 2.84
CA VAL A 120 4.06 17.53 2.79
C VAL A 120 4.25 16.89 1.42
N VAL A 121 4.03 17.64 0.34
CA VAL A 121 4.26 17.18 -1.03
C VAL A 121 5.72 16.82 -1.26
N ASP A 122 6.64 17.69 -0.81
CA ASP A 122 8.08 17.48 -0.95
C ASP A 122 8.54 16.22 -0.19
N GLU A 123 7.99 15.97 1.01
CA GLU A 123 8.30 14.76 1.78
C GLU A 123 7.87 13.48 1.04
N TYR A 124 6.70 13.45 0.37
CA TYR A 124 6.30 12.30 -0.45
C TYR A 124 7.26 12.06 -1.61
N VAL A 125 7.74 13.11 -2.25
CA VAL A 125 8.74 13.00 -3.32
C VAL A 125 10.05 12.45 -2.76
N ASP A 126 10.49 12.90 -1.60
CA ASP A 126 11.72 12.44 -0.96
C ASP A 126 11.61 10.99 -0.49
N ILE A 127 10.47 10.56 0.06
CA ILE A 127 10.17 9.15 0.38
C ILE A 127 10.26 8.30 -0.89
N ALA A 128 9.66 8.74 -1.99
CA ALA A 128 9.73 8.03 -3.26
C ALA A 128 11.15 7.86 -3.77
N LYS A 129 11.99 8.90 -3.66
CA LYS A 129 13.42 8.84 -4.00
C LYS A 129 14.16 7.76 -3.21
N VAL A 130 13.92 7.67 -1.89
CA VAL A 130 14.55 6.66 -1.04
C VAL A 130 14.21 5.24 -1.52
N PHE A 131 12.96 4.98 -1.84
CA PHE A 131 12.56 3.66 -2.36
C PHE A 131 13.17 3.35 -3.73
N LEU A 132 13.24 4.35 -4.61
CA LEU A 132 13.90 4.20 -5.90
C LEU A 132 15.40 3.92 -5.72
N GLU A 133 16.09 4.64 -4.81
CA GLU A 133 17.50 4.38 -4.44
C GLU A 133 17.71 2.95 -3.94
N GLU A 134 16.73 2.40 -3.21
CA GLU A 134 16.73 1.00 -2.77
C GLU A 134 16.33 0.02 -3.90
N GLY A 135 16.06 0.47 -5.11
CA GLY A 135 15.71 -0.40 -6.25
C GLY A 135 14.32 -1.01 -6.15
N ILE A 136 13.41 -0.38 -5.41
CA ILE A 136 12.00 -0.77 -5.39
C ILE A 136 11.33 -0.24 -6.67
N ASN A 137 10.59 -1.10 -7.34
CA ASN A 137 9.93 -0.81 -8.61
C ASN A 137 8.41 -1.02 -8.59
N VAL A 138 7.83 -1.26 -7.42
CA VAL A 138 6.38 -1.30 -7.18
C VAL A 138 6.07 -0.36 -6.03
N PHE A 139 5.11 0.54 -6.23
CA PHE A 139 4.68 1.52 -5.24
C PHE A 139 3.20 1.37 -4.95
N VAL A 140 2.84 1.40 -3.68
CA VAL A 140 1.46 1.39 -3.20
C VAL A 140 1.25 2.65 -2.37
N PHE A 141 0.42 3.55 -2.86
CA PHE A 141 -0.13 4.67 -2.10
C PHE A 141 -1.49 4.25 -1.56
N GLU A 142 -1.58 3.94 -0.26
CA GLU A 142 -2.80 3.38 0.30
C GLU A 142 -3.49 4.31 1.30
N THR A 143 -4.82 4.18 1.40
CA THR A 143 -5.67 4.88 2.38
C THR A 143 -5.77 6.39 2.16
N PHE A 144 -5.53 6.85 0.94
CA PHE A 144 -5.63 8.29 0.60
C PHE A 144 -7.08 8.74 0.44
N ALA A 145 -7.35 10.02 0.75
CA ALA A 145 -8.63 10.65 0.53
C ALA A 145 -8.77 11.23 -0.89
N ASP A 146 -7.64 11.60 -1.50
CA ASP A 146 -7.50 12.09 -2.88
C ASP A 146 -6.02 12.00 -3.34
N LEU A 147 -5.70 12.58 -4.50
CA LEU A 147 -4.34 12.60 -5.06
C LEU A 147 -3.57 13.90 -4.77
N SER A 148 -4.17 14.88 -4.11
CA SER A 148 -3.66 16.26 -4.09
C SER A 148 -2.28 16.43 -3.46
N ASN A 149 -1.88 15.53 -2.56
CA ASN A 149 -0.58 15.58 -1.90
C ASN A 149 0.45 14.63 -2.51
N ILE A 150 0.02 13.64 -3.30
CA ILE A 150 0.88 12.57 -3.82
C ILE A 150 1.12 12.63 -5.32
N SER A 151 0.43 13.53 -6.04
CA SER A 151 0.57 13.62 -7.51
C SER A 151 2.02 13.86 -7.94
N ASP A 152 2.75 14.76 -7.27
CA ASP A 152 4.12 15.09 -7.62
C ASP A 152 5.07 13.89 -7.40
N ALA A 153 4.84 13.10 -6.33
CA ALA A 153 5.59 11.87 -6.07
C ALA A 153 5.28 10.80 -7.13
N ILE A 154 4.03 10.65 -7.54
CA ILE A 154 3.62 9.72 -8.61
C ILE A 154 4.27 10.13 -9.93
N ASP A 155 4.24 11.41 -10.28
CA ASP A 155 4.85 11.95 -11.49
C ASP A 155 6.38 11.78 -11.47
N TYR A 156 7.01 11.99 -10.31
CA TYR A 156 8.44 11.73 -10.11
C TYR A 156 8.79 10.26 -10.35
N ILE A 157 8.05 9.32 -9.74
CA ILE A 157 8.22 7.87 -9.94
C ILE A 157 8.01 7.51 -11.41
N GLY A 158 6.94 8.03 -12.02
CA GLY A 158 6.58 7.74 -13.40
C GLY A 158 7.60 8.22 -14.42
N SER A 159 8.26 9.34 -14.14
CA SER A 159 9.31 9.92 -15.00
C SER A 159 10.70 9.33 -14.76
N ALA A 160 10.90 8.56 -13.70
CA ALA A 160 12.22 8.04 -13.29
C ALA A 160 12.93 7.23 -14.39
N ALA A 161 12.18 6.43 -15.16
CA ALA A 161 12.75 5.64 -16.25
C ALA A 161 13.11 6.47 -17.49
N THR A 162 12.44 7.60 -17.73
CA THR A 162 12.66 8.45 -18.92
C THR A 162 13.75 9.48 -18.71
N GLY A 163 14.05 9.84 -17.46
CA GLY A 163 14.99 10.89 -17.08
C GLY A 163 16.42 10.43 -16.83
N GLY A 164 16.73 9.13 -16.95
CA GLY A 164 18.08 8.62 -16.66
C GLY A 164 18.52 8.89 -15.22
N ILE A 165 17.57 8.80 -14.26
CA ILE A 165 17.90 8.93 -12.84
C ILE A 165 18.87 7.80 -12.50
N ASN A 166 20.14 8.15 -12.27
CA ASN A 166 21.14 7.20 -11.78
C ASN A 166 20.79 6.84 -10.34
N ILE A 167 20.20 5.68 -10.17
CA ILE A 167 19.92 5.12 -8.86
C ILE A 167 21.04 4.16 -8.52
N ALA A 168 21.92 4.55 -7.61
CA ALA A 168 22.96 3.71 -7.00
C ALA A 168 23.55 2.65 -7.98
N ASP A 169 24.24 3.10 -9.04
CA ASP A 169 24.90 2.25 -10.04
C ASP A 169 23.98 1.37 -10.94
N SER A 170 22.68 1.51 -10.86
CA SER A 170 21.73 0.86 -11.77
C SER A 170 20.85 1.86 -12.51
N VAL A 171 20.73 1.68 -13.82
CA VAL A 171 19.76 2.40 -14.65
C VAL A 171 18.45 1.65 -14.52
N LEU A 172 17.38 2.31 -14.04
CA LEU A 172 16.03 1.74 -14.16
C LEU A 172 15.72 1.60 -15.66
N THR A 173 15.63 0.37 -16.11
CA THR A 173 15.31 0.07 -17.52
C THR A 173 13.83 0.24 -17.82
N ASP A 174 13.00 0.25 -16.80
CA ASP A 174 11.55 0.28 -16.90
C ASP A 174 10.93 1.20 -15.85
N ARG A 175 9.81 1.80 -16.21
CA ARG A 175 9.00 2.59 -15.30
C ARG A 175 8.46 1.73 -14.15
N PRO A 176 8.58 2.19 -12.89
CA PRO A 176 7.95 1.50 -11.76
C PRO A 176 6.43 1.37 -11.92
N PHE A 177 5.87 0.34 -11.32
CA PHE A 177 4.43 0.09 -11.28
C PHE A 177 3.81 0.82 -10.08
N VAL A 178 2.80 1.63 -10.31
CA VAL A 178 2.16 2.46 -9.28
C VAL A 178 0.72 2.01 -9.05
N ILE A 179 0.41 1.72 -7.81
CA ILE A 179 -0.93 1.39 -7.30
C ILE A 179 -1.40 2.52 -6.40
N THR A 180 -2.59 3.07 -6.64
CA THR A 180 -3.22 4.04 -5.73
C THR A 180 -4.51 3.48 -5.15
N GLN A 181 -4.68 3.59 -3.84
CA GLN A 181 -5.83 3.07 -3.12
C GLN A 181 -6.45 4.16 -2.24
N PHE A 182 -7.75 4.29 -2.36
CA PHE A 182 -8.51 5.29 -1.64
C PHE A 182 -9.32 4.67 -0.51
N ALA A 183 -9.37 5.34 0.64
CA ALA A 183 -10.28 5.01 1.71
C ALA A 183 -11.63 5.70 1.49
N ILE A 184 -12.68 4.90 1.38
CA ILE A 184 -14.06 5.39 1.22
C ILE A 184 -14.96 4.82 2.33
N ASN A 185 -16.00 5.55 2.66
CA ASN A 185 -17.03 5.08 3.57
C ASN A 185 -18.09 4.20 2.85
N GLN A 186 -19.03 3.64 3.59
CA GLN A 186 -20.09 2.78 3.05
C GLN A 186 -21.00 3.44 2.00
N PHE A 187 -20.98 4.77 1.90
CA PHE A 187 -21.71 5.54 0.89
C PHE A 187 -20.86 5.86 -0.34
N GLY A 188 -19.58 5.45 -0.36
CA GLY A 188 -18.66 5.65 -1.46
C GLY A 188 -18.00 7.02 -1.50
N TYR A 189 -17.83 7.68 -0.37
CA TYR A 189 -17.16 8.97 -0.26
C TYR A 189 -15.89 8.87 0.57
N SER A 190 -14.83 9.53 0.12
CA SER A 190 -13.62 9.72 0.92
C SER A 190 -13.82 10.80 1.99
N ASN A 191 -12.87 10.91 2.93
CA ASN A 191 -12.93 11.90 4.00
C ASN A 191 -12.92 13.36 3.51
N CYS A 192 -12.41 13.63 2.30
CA CYS A 192 -12.50 14.96 1.66
C CYS A 192 -13.78 15.15 0.83
N GLY A 193 -14.74 14.21 0.87
CA GLY A 193 -16.03 14.31 0.22
C GLY A 193 -16.05 13.93 -1.26
N LEU A 194 -14.98 13.38 -1.81
CA LEU A 194 -14.97 12.90 -3.20
C LEU A 194 -15.64 11.53 -3.30
N SER A 195 -16.50 11.35 -4.31
CA SER A 195 -17.13 10.07 -4.60
C SER A 195 -16.14 9.08 -5.22
N SER A 196 -16.43 7.77 -5.07
CA SER A 196 -15.64 6.69 -5.69
C SER A 196 -15.38 6.94 -7.18
N SER A 197 -16.40 7.34 -7.95
CA SER A 197 -16.24 7.60 -9.38
C SER A 197 -15.35 8.81 -9.67
N LYS A 198 -15.38 9.84 -8.81
CA LYS A 198 -14.48 10.99 -8.97
C LYS A 198 -13.03 10.61 -8.67
N LEU A 199 -12.81 9.79 -7.64
CA LEU A 199 -11.48 9.28 -7.28
C LEU A 199 -10.92 8.39 -8.39
N VAL A 200 -11.74 7.46 -8.90
CA VAL A 200 -11.37 6.59 -10.02
C VAL A 200 -10.99 7.41 -11.24
N LYS A 201 -11.83 8.41 -11.61
CA LYS A 201 -11.51 9.28 -12.74
C LYS A 201 -10.20 10.04 -12.56
N LEU A 202 -9.93 10.59 -11.38
CA LEU A 202 -8.67 11.31 -11.11
C LEU A 202 -7.45 10.38 -11.26
N ALA A 203 -7.54 9.15 -10.78
CA ALA A 203 -6.47 8.17 -10.91
C ALA A 203 -6.35 7.60 -12.33
N ASP A 204 -7.45 7.44 -13.03
CA ASP A 204 -7.48 6.98 -14.42
C ASP A 204 -6.87 8.02 -15.38
N ASP A 205 -7.14 9.30 -15.15
CA ASP A 205 -6.58 10.42 -15.92
C ASP A 205 -5.04 10.57 -15.74
N ASN A 206 -4.43 10.04 -14.66
CA ASN A 206 -2.99 10.11 -14.47
C ASN A 206 -2.27 8.96 -15.21
N PRO A 207 -1.38 9.25 -16.18
CA PRO A 207 -0.74 8.23 -17.03
C PRO A 207 0.27 7.36 -16.28
N TYR A 208 0.70 7.76 -15.10
CA TYR A 208 1.70 7.04 -14.30
C TYR A 208 1.10 6.08 -13.28
N ILE A 209 -0.21 6.11 -13.07
CA ILE A 209 -0.91 5.13 -12.23
C ILE A 209 -1.26 3.91 -13.09
N ASP A 210 -0.85 2.72 -12.69
CA ASP A 210 -1.10 1.45 -13.38
C ASP A 210 -2.31 0.71 -12.81
N ALA A 211 -2.48 0.80 -11.50
CA ALA A 211 -3.63 0.22 -10.80
C ALA A 211 -4.22 1.24 -9.81
N LEU A 212 -5.52 1.16 -9.64
CA LEU A 212 -6.26 2.03 -8.73
C LEU A 212 -7.33 1.23 -7.99
N GLY A 213 -7.83 1.75 -6.88
CA GLY A 213 -8.91 1.05 -6.19
C GLY A 213 -9.14 1.54 -4.77
N PHE A 214 -9.54 0.62 -3.92
CA PHE A 214 -9.97 0.96 -2.57
C PHE A 214 -9.35 0.02 -1.55
N ASN A 215 -8.97 0.60 -0.41
CA ASN A 215 -8.54 -0.17 0.75
C ASN A 215 -9.13 0.43 2.03
N CYS A 216 -9.20 -0.36 3.09
CA CYS A 216 -9.72 0.07 4.38
C CYS A 216 -11.15 0.66 4.31
N GLY A 217 -11.58 1.36 5.37
CA GLY A 217 -12.87 2.07 5.42
C GLY A 217 -14.10 1.18 5.45
N ILE A 218 -14.19 0.18 4.60
CA ILE A 218 -15.35 -0.70 4.43
C ILE A 218 -14.95 -2.19 4.36
N GLY A 219 -15.90 -3.05 4.70
CA GLY A 219 -15.74 -4.50 4.55
C GLY A 219 -16.00 -4.98 3.11
N PRO A 220 -15.71 -6.27 2.82
CA PRO A 220 -15.69 -6.79 1.46
C PRO A 220 -17.04 -6.73 0.75
N GLY A 221 -18.15 -6.94 1.46
CA GLY A 221 -19.49 -6.87 0.85
C GLY A 221 -19.89 -5.48 0.36
N HIS A 222 -19.43 -4.41 1.03
CA HIS A 222 -19.62 -3.05 0.51
C HIS A 222 -18.64 -2.73 -0.60
N MET A 223 -17.39 -3.17 -0.50
CA MET A 223 -16.36 -2.91 -1.50
C MET A 223 -16.69 -3.53 -2.85
N GLU A 224 -17.30 -4.71 -2.86
CA GLU A 224 -17.76 -5.41 -4.07
C GLU A 224 -18.63 -4.52 -4.96
N GLN A 225 -19.58 -3.80 -4.37
CA GLN A 225 -20.48 -2.91 -5.11
C GLN A 225 -19.72 -1.76 -5.81
N PHE A 226 -18.68 -1.23 -5.17
CA PHE A 226 -17.85 -0.18 -5.75
C PHE A 226 -16.93 -0.75 -6.84
N ILE A 227 -16.32 -1.91 -6.65
CA ILE A 227 -15.52 -2.56 -7.68
C ILE A 227 -16.37 -2.84 -8.93
N LEU A 228 -17.56 -3.44 -8.77
CA LEU A 228 -18.47 -3.72 -9.87
C LEU A 228 -18.89 -2.45 -10.61
N LYS A 229 -19.16 -1.37 -9.88
CA LYS A 229 -19.53 -0.07 -10.44
C LYS A 229 -18.36 0.55 -11.21
N GLU A 230 -17.19 0.61 -10.58
CA GLU A 230 -16.06 1.38 -11.12
C GLU A 230 -15.29 0.62 -12.21
N ARG A 231 -15.41 -0.72 -12.30
CA ARG A 231 -14.85 -1.49 -13.41
C ARG A 231 -15.29 -0.97 -14.80
N ARG A 232 -16.44 -0.32 -14.88
CA ARG A 232 -16.98 0.23 -16.12
C ARG A 232 -16.37 1.58 -16.52
N HIS A 233 -15.59 2.19 -15.64
CA HIS A 233 -15.07 3.53 -15.77
C HIS A 233 -13.56 3.59 -15.96
N THR A 234 -12.86 2.45 -15.96
CA THR A 234 -11.43 2.38 -16.16
C THR A 234 -11.00 1.06 -16.77
N ASP A 235 -9.98 1.09 -17.62
CA ASP A 235 -9.31 -0.10 -18.14
C ASP A 235 -8.05 -0.46 -17.33
N LYS A 236 -7.66 0.37 -16.36
CA LYS A 236 -6.54 0.08 -15.45
C LYS A 236 -6.88 -1.10 -14.53
N TYR A 237 -5.85 -1.70 -13.94
CA TYR A 237 -6.05 -2.75 -12.95
C TYR A 237 -6.81 -2.21 -11.73
N LEU A 238 -7.77 -2.98 -11.21
CA LEU A 238 -8.52 -2.61 -10.02
C LEU A 238 -8.00 -3.36 -8.79
N SER A 239 -7.76 -2.62 -7.72
CA SER A 239 -7.31 -3.12 -6.43
C SER A 239 -8.42 -3.04 -5.38
N ALA A 240 -8.60 -4.11 -4.61
CA ALA A 240 -9.61 -4.21 -3.56
C ALA A 240 -9.03 -4.87 -2.31
N LEU A 241 -8.73 -4.07 -1.28
CA LEU A 241 -8.19 -4.50 0.00
C LEU A 241 -9.13 -4.09 1.15
N PRO A 242 -10.27 -4.78 1.32
CA PRO A 242 -11.26 -4.44 2.33
C PRO A 242 -10.77 -4.76 3.75
N ASN A 243 -11.38 -4.11 4.74
CA ASN A 243 -11.22 -4.54 6.12
C ASN A 243 -11.79 -5.96 6.31
N ALA A 244 -11.13 -6.76 7.14
CA ALA A 244 -11.60 -8.11 7.52
C ALA A 244 -12.93 -8.10 8.30
N GLY A 245 -13.46 -6.92 8.59
CA GLY A 245 -14.70 -6.65 9.30
C GLY A 245 -14.72 -5.20 9.79
N TYR A 246 -15.78 -4.84 10.52
CA TYR A 246 -15.83 -3.53 11.18
C TYR A 246 -15.07 -3.62 12.51
N PRO A 247 -14.08 -2.74 12.74
CA PRO A 247 -13.34 -2.75 13.98
C PRO A 247 -14.24 -2.35 15.15
N GLN A 248 -14.09 -3.05 16.27
CA GLN A 248 -14.71 -2.69 17.54
C GLN A 248 -13.64 -2.16 18.48
N ALA A 249 -13.86 -0.97 19.05
CA ALA A 249 -12.98 -0.44 20.07
C ALA A 249 -13.25 -1.17 21.40
N VAL A 250 -12.32 -2.02 21.81
CA VAL A 250 -12.37 -2.73 23.09
C VAL A 250 -11.14 -2.35 23.91
N SER A 251 -11.33 -1.71 25.04
CA SER A 251 -10.26 -1.29 25.96
C SER A 251 -9.14 -0.49 25.26
N GLY A 252 -9.51 0.44 24.35
CA GLY A 252 -8.57 1.30 23.61
C GLY A 252 -7.86 0.62 22.43
N ARG A 253 -8.20 -0.63 22.12
CA ARG A 253 -7.70 -1.36 20.95
C ARG A 253 -8.78 -1.55 19.91
N MET A 254 -8.41 -1.47 18.64
CA MET A 254 -9.29 -1.85 17.54
C MET A 254 -9.19 -3.36 17.33
N ILE A 255 -10.29 -4.07 17.64
CA ILE A 255 -10.37 -5.52 17.44
C ILE A 255 -11.25 -5.78 16.23
N PHE A 256 -10.73 -6.52 15.26
CA PHE A 256 -11.50 -7.07 14.16
C PHE A 256 -12.03 -8.46 14.57
N SER A 257 -13.32 -8.69 14.37
CA SER A 257 -13.94 -9.96 14.73
C SER A 257 -13.48 -11.05 13.73
N ASP A 258 -12.63 -11.98 14.17
CA ASP A 258 -12.13 -13.12 13.39
C ASP A 258 -13.22 -14.16 13.02
N LYS A 259 -14.48 -13.86 13.26
CA LYS A 259 -15.53 -14.88 13.34
C LYS A 259 -16.04 -15.43 12.02
N ASN A 260 -15.49 -15.00 10.87
CA ASN A 260 -16.02 -15.54 9.61
C ASN A 260 -14.98 -15.55 8.48
N MET A 261 -13.96 -16.39 8.63
CA MET A 261 -12.93 -16.56 7.59
C MET A 261 -13.54 -17.08 6.28
N ASP A 262 -14.52 -17.97 6.35
CA ASP A 262 -15.20 -18.49 5.15
C ASP A 262 -15.93 -17.39 4.41
N TYR A 263 -16.69 -16.55 5.15
CA TYR A 263 -17.35 -15.38 4.56
C TYR A 263 -16.35 -14.43 3.90
N TYR A 264 -15.21 -14.15 4.56
CA TYR A 264 -14.20 -13.26 3.99
C TYR A 264 -13.61 -13.87 2.70
N SER A 265 -13.26 -15.15 2.73
CA SER A 265 -12.74 -15.88 1.57
C SER A 265 -13.72 -15.87 0.40
N ASP A 266 -15.00 -16.17 0.66
CA ASP A 266 -16.05 -16.15 -0.36
C ASP A 266 -16.18 -14.74 -0.97
N LYS A 267 -16.19 -13.72 -0.14
CA LYS A 267 -16.25 -12.33 -0.59
C LYS A 267 -15.02 -11.87 -1.38
N MET A 268 -13.83 -12.39 -1.06
CA MET A 268 -12.65 -12.12 -1.89
C MET A 268 -12.78 -12.73 -3.29
N CYS A 269 -13.39 -13.91 -3.41
CA CYS A 269 -13.74 -14.50 -4.70
C CYS A 269 -14.79 -13.66 -5.45
N GLU A 270 -15.79 -13.12 -4.76
CA GLU A 270 -16.79 -12.23 -5.35
C GLU A 270 -16.16 -10.93 -5.85
N LEU A 271 -15.19 -10.34 -5.13
CA LEU A 271 -14.43 -9.18 -5.57
C LEU A 271 -13.67 -9.43 -6.88
N LEU A 272 -13.04 -10.60 -7.02
CA LEU A 272 -12.39 -11.01 -8.27
C LEU A 272 -13.42 -11.12 -9.43
N ASN A 273 -14.58 -11.70 -9.16
CA ASN A 273 -15.67 -11.82 -10.14
C ASN A 273 -16.28 -10.45 -10.50
N ALA A 274 -16.28 -9.52 -9.57
CA ALA A 274 -16.72 -8.13 -9.79
C ALA A 274 -15.73 -7.32 -10.65
N GLY A 275 -14.52 -7.84 -10.89
CA GLY A 275 -13.53 -7.24 -11.77
C GLY A 275 -12.29 -6.71 -11.06
N ALA A 276 -12.05 -7.06 -9.78
CA ALA A 276 -10.78 -6.78 -9.14
C ALA A 276 -9.65 -7.62 -9.76
N ASP A 277 -8.47 -7.03 -9.87
CA ASP A 277 -7.26 -7.67 -10.38
C ASP A 277 -6.27 -7.94 -9.26
N ILE A 278 -6.32 -7.13 -8.20
CA ILE A 278 -5.46 -7.16 -7.03
C ILE A 278 -6.34 -7.23 -5.79
N ILE A 279 -6.10 -8.22 -4.94
CA ILE A 279 -6.83 -8.41 -3.67
C ILE A 279 -5.86 -8.71 -2.52
N GLY A 280 -6.29 -8.42 -1.25
CA GLY A 280 -5.48 -8.70 -0.06
C GLY A 280 -6.22 -8.46 1.25
#